data_7fc66560d59f3c16ac4510b93f31b48b
#
_entry.id   7fc66560d59f3c16ac4510b93f31b48b
#
_cell.length_a   1.000
_cell.length_b   1.000
_cell.length_c   1.000
_cell.angle_alpha   90.00
_cell.angle_beta   90.00
_cell.angle_gamma   90.00
#
_symmetry.space_group_name_H-M   'P 1'
#
loop_
_entity.id
_entity.type
_entity.pdbx_description
1 polymer ?
#
loop_
_entity_poly.entity_id
_entity_poly.type
_entity_poly.pdbx_seq_one_letter_code
_entity_poly.pdbx_strand_id
1 'polypeptide(L)'
;VNSKTAQDETQTAPGSDLERKREVSERFGKHAESYATNPGHAQSDDLAIVLDLLKPQADWKVLDIATGGGHMAALVAPHVTSAVASDLSQGMLTAATKVFAAKGLTNVSTVLTDVEALAFADETFDAVTCRIAPHHFLNIEKAVAEMARVLKKGGVLLIEDNIAPQAARLDRFINTLEKLRDRTHVRSYTNREWREMVRAAGFNVTRTRDYRKKHDIADWIGRSELTADELAKLSIFLLAAPKWARQAFLIEYADDRAVTFTDEKIILKAIKR
;
A
#
# COMPACT_ATOMS: atom_id res chain seq x y z
N VAL A 1 41.82 19.80 35.01
CA VAL A 1 41.34 18.43 34.74
C VAL A 1 39.83 18.44 34.89
N ASN A 2 39.11 18.65 33.81
CA ASN A 2 37.64 18.53 33.79
C ASN A 2 37.29 17.59 32.63
N SER A 3 36.94 16.37 32.98
CA SER A 3 36.30 15.41 32.10
C SER A 3 34.83 15.75 31.96
N LYS A 4 34.41 16.21 30.78
CA LYS A 4 33.00 16.24 30.39
C LYS A 4 32.65 14.83 29.92
N THR A 5 31.84 14.15 30.68
CA THR A 5 31.11 12.96 30.27
C THR A 5 30.10 13.33 29.19
N ALA A 6 30.33 12.80 27.99
CA ALA A 6 29.32 12.79 26.94
C ALA A 6 28.16 11.91 27.39
N GLN A 7 26.96 12.47 27.45
CA GLN A 7 25.73 11.71 27.61
C GLN A 7 25.46 10.98 26.28
N ASP A 8 25.50 9.68 26.39
CA ASP A 8 25.14 8.72 25.36
C ASP A 8 23.61 8.82 25.14
N GLU A 9 23.20 9.45 24.05
CA GLU A 9 21.82 9.38 23.58
C GLU A 9 21.61 7.97 23.04
N THR A 10 21.06 7.11 23.87
CA THR A 10 20.58 5.78 23.50
C THR A 10 19.50 5.94 22.45
N GLN A 11 19.86 5.92 21.17
CA GLN A 11 18.96 5.57 20.10
C GLN A 11 18.39 4.17 20.41
N THR A 12 17.13 4.09 20.76
CA THR A 12 16.43 2.82 20.84
C THR A 12 16.57 2.10 19.51
N ALA A 13 17.18 0.91 19.55
CA ALA A 13 17.31 0.06 18.37
C ALA A 13 15.95 -0.15 17.71
N PRO A 14 15.82 -0.14 16.39
CA PRO A 14 14.56 -0.40 15.71
C PRO A 14 14.07 -1.79 16.16
N GLY A 15 12.78 -1.88 16.56
CA GLY A 15 12.13 -3.13 16.95
C GLY A 15 12.32 -4.21 15.89
N SER A 16 12.27 -5.47 16.29
CA SER A 16 12.41 -6.61 15.37
C SER A 16 11.35 -6.54 14.26
N ASP A 17 11.62 -7.15 13.11
CA ASP A 17 10.64 -7.22 12.00
C ASP A 17 9.29 -7.79 12.46
N LEU A 18 9.31 -8.74 13.40
CA LEU A 18 8.10 -9.30 13.99
C LEU A 18 7.30 -8.25 14.79
N GLU A 19 7.97 -7.42 15.58
CA GLU A 19 7.32 -6.34 16.33
C GLU A 19 6.71 -5.30 15.40
N ARG A 20 7.44 -4.92 14.36
CA ARG A 20 6.94 -3.99 13.32
C ARG A 20 5.73 -4.56 12.58
N LYS A 21 5.75 -5.83 12.18
CA LYS A 21 4.61 -6.51 11.55
C LYS A 21 3.41 -6.59 12.49
N ARG A 22 3.64 -6.84 13.79
CA ARG A 22 2.58 -6.80 14.80
C ARG A 22 1.97 -5.41 14.93
N GLU A 23 2.79 -4.36 14.98
CA GLU A 23 2.32 -2.97 15.00
C GLU A 23 1.45 -2.64 13.78
N VAL A 24 1.86 -3.03 12.57
CA VAL A 24 1.08 -2.89 11.34
C VAL A 24 -0.26 -3.60 11.47
N SER A 25 -0.25 -4.88 11.86
CA SER A 25 -1.46 -5.70 12.02
C SER A 25 -2.45 -5.12 13.04
N GLU A 26 -1.96 -4.69 14.20
CA GLU A 26 -2.78 -4.10 15.27
C GLU A 26 -3.38 -2.76 14.84
N ARG A 27 -2.57 -1.89 14.24
CA ARG A 27 -3.01 -0.57 13.77
C ARG A 27 -4.12 -0.69 12.74
N PHE A 28 -3.89 -1.46 11.68
CA PHE A 28 -4.90 -1.63 10.65
C PHE A 28 -6.13 -2.39 11.15
N GLY A 29 -5.95 -3.36 12.04
CA GLY A 29 -7.04 -4.09 12.67
C GLY A 29 -8.00 -3.22 13.47
N LYS A 30 -7.50 -2.21 14.18
CA LYS A 30 -8.33 -1.24 14.93
C LYS A 30 -9.23 -0.40 14.02
N HIS A 31 -8.79 -0.12 12.80
CA HIS A 31 -9.50 0.75 11.84
C HIS A 31 -10.22 -0.03 10.75
N ALA A 32 -10.26 -1.35 10.82
CA ALA A 32 -10.76 -2.21 9.77
C ALA A 32 -12.18 -1.84 9.28
N GLU A 33 -13.08 -1.48 10.19
CA GLU A 33 -14.44 -1.07 9.85
C GLU A 33 -14.45 0.24 9.02
N SER A 34 -13.60 1.21 9.38
CA SER A 34 -13.44 2.45 8.62
C SER A 34 -12.91 2.19 7.21
N TYR A 35 -11.94 1.27 7.05
CA TYR A 35 -11.44 0.88 5.73
C TYR A 35 -12.49 0.17 4.88
N ALA A 36 -13.34 -0.65 5.48
CA ALA A 36 -14.40 -1.37 4.79
C ALA A 36 -15.53 -0.44 4.29
N THR A 37 -15.82 0.64 5.03
CA THR A 37 -16.96 1.53 4.74
C THR A 37 -16.58 2.82 4.03
N ASN A 38 -15.29 3.16 3.95
CA ASN A 38 -14.82 4.42 3.37
C ASN A 38 -15.05 4.49 1.85
N PRO A 39 -15.85 5.45 1.35
CA PRO A 39 -16.12 5.61 -0.09
C PRO A 39 -14.85 5.83 -0.93
N GLY A 40 -13.83 6.49 -0.37
CA GLY A 40 -12.55 6.75 -1.03
C GLY A 40 -11.72 5.48 -1.34
N HIS A 41 -12.04 4.35 -0.70
CA HIS A 41 -11.48 3.04 -1.00
C HIS A 41 -12.44 2.17 -1.82
N ALA A 42 -13.75 2.29 -1.56
CA ALA A 42 -14.79 1.44 -2.12
C ALA A 42 -15.27 1.88 -3.52
N GLN A 43 -15.19 3.18 -3.85
CA GLN A 43 -15.74 3.79 -5.07
C GLN A 43 -14.71 4.64 -5.83
N SER A 44 -13.45 4.31 -5.66
CA SER A 44 -12.35 5.04 -6.29
C SER A 44 -12.31 4.74 -7.80
N ASP A 45 -12.15 5.77 -8.64
CA ASP A 45 -12.12 5.67 -10.11
C ASP A 45 -11.00 4.74 -10.62
N ASP A 46 -9.96 4.54 -9.82
CA ASP A 46 -8.86 3.63 -10.11
C ASP A 46 -9.29 2.15 -10.14
N LEU A 47 -10.31 1.74 -9.37
CA LEU A 47 -10.81 0.35 -9.38
C LEU A 47 -11.30 -0.10 -10.76
N ALA A 48 -11.99 0.77 -11.50
CA ALA A 48 -12.41 0.47 -12.86
C ALA A 48 -11.21 0.29 -13.81
N ILE A 49 -10.17 1.12 -13.64
CA ILE A 49 -8.94 1.04 -14.42
C ILE A 49 -8.19 -0.26 -14.10
N VAL A 50 -8.13 -0.62 -12.82
CA VAL A 50 -7.49 -1.85 -12.35
C VAL A 50 -8.16 -3.08 -12.97
N LEU A 51 -9.50 -3.13 -12.96
CA LEU A 51 -10.26 -4.24 -13.55
C LEU A 51 -10.05 -4.34 -15.08
N ASP A 52 -10.06 -3.21 -15.79
CA ASP A 52 -9.79 -3.17 -17.24
C ASP A 52 -8.37 -3.65 -17.57
N LEU A 53 -7.39 -3.30 -16.74
CA LEU A 53 -6.01 -3.76 -16.91
C LEU A 53 -5.83 -5.23 -16.53
N LEU A 54 -6.48 -5.69 -15.48
CA LEU A 54 -6.40 -7.09 -15.03
C LEU A 54 -6.99 -8.03 -16.09
N LYS A 55 -8.16 -7.70 -16.63
CA LYS A 55 -8.94 -8.52 -17.59
C LYS A 55 -9.13 -9.94 -17.08
N PRO A 56 -9.79 -10.12 -15.92
CA PRO A 56 -9.93 -11.42 -15.30
C PRO A 56 -10.67 -12.40 -16.22
N GLN A 57 -10.33 -13.69 -16.13
CA GLN A 57 -10.99 -14.76 -16.88
C GLN A 57 -11.85 -15.59 -15.93
N ALA A 58 -12.96 -16.13 -16.42
CA ALA A 58 -13.95 -16.83 -15.62
C ALA A 58 -13.41 -18.08 -14.89
N ASP A 59 -12.36 -18.70 -15.42
CA ASP A 59 -11.72 -19.89 -14.87
C ASP A 59 -10.58 -19.58 -13.89
N TRP A 60 -10.25 -18.32 -13.65
CA TRP A 60 -9.13 -17.93 -12.80
C TRP A 60 -9.39 -18.14 -11.31
N LYS A 61 -8.29 -18.46 -10.59
CA LYS A 61 -8.13 -18.29 -9.15
C LYS A 61 -7.27 -17.05 -8.90
N VAL A 62 -7.81 -16.11 -8.15
CA VAL A 62 -7.12 -14.83 -7.89
C VAL A 62 -6.76 -14.72 -6.42
N LEU A 63 -5.54 -14.26 -6.12
CA LEU A 63 -5.12 -13.86 -4.78
C LEU A 63 -5.06 -12.34 -4.69
N ASP A 64 -5.77 -11.76 -3.73
CA ASP A 64 -5.67 -10.35 -3.36
C ASP A 64 -4.84 -10.23 -2.07
N ILE A 65 -3.68 -9.60 -2.18
CA ILE A 65 -2.69 -9.47 -1.09
C ILE A 65 -2.89 -8.14 -0.37
N ALA A 66 -2.85 -8.19 0.97
CA ALA A 66 -3.14 -7.06 1.84
C ALA A 66 -4.49 -6.43 1.46
N THR A 67 -5.52 -7.29 1.45
CA THR A 67 -6.86 -6.99 0.95
C THR A 67 -7.56 -5.86 1.70
N GLY A 68 -7.13 -5.56 2.94
CA GLY A 68 -7.73 -4.55 3.80
C GLY A 68 -9.23 -4.76 3.96
N GLY A 69 -10.05 -3.76 3.60
CA GLY A 69 -11.51 -3.86 3.59
C GLY A 69 -12.13 -4.76 2.51
N GLY A 70 -11.31 -5.47 1.72
CA GLY A 70 -11.78 -6.47 0.76
C GLY A 70 -12.27 -5.90 -0.59
N HIS A 71 -12.06 -4.62 -0.87
CA HIS A 71 -12.64 -3.96 -2.05
C HIS A 71 -12.15 -4.52 -3.37
N MET A 72 -10.85 -4.84 -3.46
CA MET A 72 -10.25 -5.40 -4.67
C MET A 72 -10.71 -6.84 -4.88
N ALA A 73 -10.68 -7.68 -3.85
CA ALA A 73 -11.21 -9.04 -3.92
C ALA A 73 -12.69 -9.05 -4.29
N ALA A 74 -13.50 -8.17 -3.71
CA ALA A 74 -14.93 -8.03 -4.01
C ALA A 74 -15.20 -7.54 -5.45
N LEU A 75 -14.31 -6.73 -6.02
CA LEU A 75 -14.39 -6.26 -7.41
C LEU A 75 -14.12 -7.40 -8.40
N VAL A 76 -13.14 -8.25 -8.10
CA VAL A 76 -12.69 -9.32 -9.00
C VAL A 76 -13.57 -10.55 -8.91
N ALA A 77 -14.09 -10.88 -7.73
CA ALA A 77 -14.85 -12.10 -7.46
C ALA A 77 -15.98 -12.42 -8.46
N PRO A 78 -16.80 -11.46 -8.93
CA PRO A 78 -17.85 -11.75 -9.91
C PRO A 78 -17.35 -12.22 -11.27
N HIS A 79 -16.06 -12.08 -11.55
CA HIS A 79 -15.45 -12.34 -12.86
C HIS A 79 -14.57 -13.59 -12.90
N VAL A 80 -14.45 -14.33 -11.79
CA VAL A 80 -13.50 -15.44 -11.64
C VAL A 80 -14.14 -16.63 -10.94
N THR A 81 -13.51 -17.81 -11.05
CA THR A 81 -13.97 -19.01 -10.31
C THR A 81 -13.88 -18.82 -8.81
N SER A 82 -12.77 -18.26 -8.33
CA SER A 82 -12.58 -18.00 -6.90
C SER A 82 -11.58 -16.88 -6.64
N ALA A 83 -11.78 -16.14 -5.56
CA ALA A 83 -10.85 -15.17 -5.03
C ALA A 83 -10.42 -15.54 -3.60
N VAL A 84 -9.16 -15.32 -3.28
CA VAL A 84 -8.62 -15.42 -1.92
C VAL A 84 -8.21 -14.03 -1.50
N ALA A 85 -8.81 -13.52 -0.45
CA ALA A 85 -8.47 -12.25 0.18
C ALA A 85 -7.50 -12.52 1.33
N SER A 86 -6.26 -12.06 1.23
CA SER A 86 -5.24 -12.27 2.26
C SER A 86 -4.80 -10.98 2.92
N ASP A 87 -4.53 -11.05 4.22
CA ASP A 87 -4.05 -9.91 5.01
C ASP A 87 -3.22 -10.38 6.20
N LEU A 88 -2.37 -9.51 6.71
CA LEU A 88 -1.62 -9.73 7.96
C LEU A 88 -2.50 -9.49 9.21
N SER A 89 -3.63 -8.79 9.05
CA SER A 89 -4.54 -8.40 10.13
C SER A 89 -5.83 -9.20 10.12
N GLN A 90 -6.07 -9.96 11.19
CA GLN A 90 -7.34 -10.67 11.38
C GLN A 90 -8.53 -9.70 11.43
N GLY A 91 -8.35 -8.49 11.98
CA GLY A 91 -9.38 -7.46 12.01
C GLY A 91 -9.82 -7.04 10.61
N MET A 92 -8.84 -6.84 9.69
CA MET A 92 -9.12 -6.54 8.28
C MET A 92 -9.88 -7.67 7.60
N LEU A 93 -9.47 -8.91 7.78
CA LEU A 93 -10.18 -10.07 7.20
C LEU A 93 -11.62 -10.20 7.72
N THR A 94 -11.84 -9.89 9.00
CA THR A 94 -13.19 -9.88 9.58
C THR A 94 -14.07 -8.81 8.93
N ALA A 95 -13.54 -7.61 8.72
CA ALA A 95 -14.26 -6.53 8.04
C ALA A 95 -14.52 -6.85 6.56
N ALA A 96 -13.52 -7.38 5.85
CA ALA A 96 -13.65 -7.82 4.46
C ALA A 96 -14.75 -8.90 4.29
N THR A 97 -14.81 -9.87 5.21
CA THR A 97 -15.85 -10.92 5.20
C THR A 97 -17.26 -10.33 5.26
N LYS A 98 -17.48 -9.27 6.07
CA LYS A 98 -18.76 -8.56 6.11
C LYS A 98 -19.09 -7.90 4.78
N VAL A 99 -18.10 -7.29 4.12
CA VAL A 99 -18.27 -6.70 2.78
C VAL A 99 -18.65 -7.76 1.75
N PHE A 100 -18.00 -8.93 1.77
CA PHE A 100 -18.31 -10.04 0.86
C PHE A 100 -19.74 -10.55 1.08
N ALA A 101 -20.14 -10.77 2.35
CA ALA A 101 -21.48 -11.20 2.70
C ALA A 101 -22.54 -10.18 2.27
N ALA A 102 -22.33 -8.88 2.52
CA ALA A 102 -23.22 -7.81 2.12
C ALA A 102 -23.42 -7.70 0.60
N LYS A 103 -22.40 -8.12 -0.19
CA LYS A 103 -22.44 -8.17 -1.65
C LYS A 103 -22.91 -9.54 -2.20
N GLY A 104 -23.25 -10.49 -1.34
CA GLY A 104 -23.68 -11.84 -1.75
C GLY A 104 -22.60 -12.67 -2.44
N LEU A 105 -21.32 -12.37 -2.20
CA LEU A 105 -20.19 -13.07 -2.79
C LEU A 105 -19.93 -14.38 -2.05
N THR A 106 -20.06 -15.50 -2.74
CA THR A 106 -19.90 -16.87 -2.17
C THR A 106 -18.59 -17.55 -2.58
N ASN A 107 -17.87 -16.96 -3.55
CA ASN A 107 -16.62 -17.48 -4.11
C ASN A 107 -15.37 -16.76 -3.61
N VAL A 108 -15.45 -16.04 -2.46
CA VAL A 108 -14.32 -15.38 -1.82
C VAL A 108 -14.04 -16.05 -0.48
N SER A 109 -12.78 -16.42 -0.25
CA SER A 109 -12.29 -16.90 1.05
C SER A 109 -11.25 -15.94 1.62
N THR A 110 -11.06 -15.96 2.94
CA THR A 110 -10.05 -15.14 3.63
C THR A 110 -8.94 -15.98 4.22
N VAL A 111 -7.69 -15.51 4.14
CA VAL A 111 -6.51 -16.18 4.70
C VAL A 111 -5.62 -15.20 5.43
N LEU A 112 -5.35 -15.45 6.72
CA LEU A 112 -4.38 -14.70 7.50
C LEU A 112 -2.97 -15.15 7.11
N THR A 113 -2.18 -14.26 6.52
CA THR A 113 -0.82 -14.57 6.08
C THR A 113 0.03 -13.33 5.94
N ASP A 114 1.34 -13.52 6.08
CA ASP A 114 2.34 -12.52 5.78
C ASP A 114 2.72 -12.59 4.30
N VAL A 115 2.71 -11.44 3.61
CA VAL A 115 3.10 -11.36 2.20
C VAL A 115 4.55 -11.80 1.95
N GLU A 116 5.42 -11.67 2.94
CA GLU A 116 6.81 -12.09 2.85
C GLU A 116 7.02 -13.60 3.11
N ALA A 117 5.93 -14.33 3.42
CA ALA A 117 5.92 -15.78 3.63
C ALA A 117 4.49 -16.32 3.41
N LEU A 118 4.02 -16.26 2.16
CA LEU A 118 2.66 -16.63 1.81
C LEU A 118 2.38 -18.13 2.06
N ALA A 119 1.30 -18.41 2.77
CA ALA A 119 0.88 -19.76 3.15
C ALA A 119 0.19 -20.51 1.99
N PHE A 120 0.73 -20.39 0.76
CA PHE A 120 0.21 -21.06 -0.43
C PHE A 120 1.32 -21.82 -1.15
N ALA A 121 0.95 -22.89 -1.85
CA ALA A 121 1.87 -23.64 -2.70
C ALA A 121 2.30 -22.81 -3.93
N ASP A 122 3.41 -23.20 -4.53
CA ASP A 122 3.88 -22.62 -5.79
C ASP A 122 2.82 -22.78 -6.88
N GLU A 123 2.78 -21.83 -7.81
CA GLU A 123 1.94 -21.89 -9.01
C GLU A 123 0.44 -22.19 -8.75
N THR A 124 -0.09 -21.60 -7.67
CA THR A 124 -1.49 -21.81 -7.26
C THR A 124 -2.47 -20.89 -7.98
N PHE A 125 -2.07 -19.64 -8.26
CA PHE A 125 -2.97 -18.59 -8.73
C PHE A 125 -2.72 -18.19 -10.18
N ASP A 126 -3.80 -17.84 -10.88
CA ASP A 126 -3.76 -17.31 -12.24
C ASP A 126 -3.46 -15.80 -12.24
N ALA A 127 -3.90 -15.10 -11.19
CA ALA A 127 -3.55 -13.70 -10.97
C ALA A 127 -3.32 -13.39 -9.49
N VAL A 128 -2.45 -12.42 -9.25
CA VAL A 128 -2.21 -11.80 -7.93
C VAL A 128 -2.44 -10.31 -8.06
N THR A 129 -3.20 -9.73 -7.13
CA THR A 129 -3.43 -8.30 -6.99
C THR A 129 -2.90 -7.80 -5.65
N CYS A 130 -2.39 -6.57 -5.62
CA CYS A 130 -2.01 -5.88 -4.39
C CYS A 130 -2.21 -4.38 -4.59
N ARG A 131 -3.03 -3.75 -3.73
CA ARG A 131 -3.45 -2.37 -3.94
C ARG A 131 -3.25 -1.51 -2.70
N ILE A 132 -2.49 -0.39 -2.86
CA ILE A 132 -2.25 0.64 -1.81
C ILE A 132 -1.79 0.02 -0.48
N ALA A 133 -0.85 -0.89 -0.57
CA ALA A 133 -0.30 -1.62 0.57
C ALA A 133 1.22 -1.85 0.52
N PRO A 134 1.84 -2.03 -0.64
CA PRO A 134 3.26 -2.40 -0.72
C PRO A 134 4.21 -1.42 -0.01
N HIS A 135 3.83 -0.14 0.09
CA HIS A 135 4.61 0.86 0.81
C HIS A 135 4.70 0.61 2.34
N HIS A 136 3.99 -0.40 2.86
CA HIS A 136 4.09 -0.87 4.25
C HIS A 136 4.93 -2.14 4.40
N PHE A 137 5.33 -2.81 3.32
CA PHE A 137 6.05 -4.07 3.41
C PHE A 137 7.49 -3.85 3.86
N LEU A 138 7.94 -4.60 4.85
CA LEU A 138 9.28 -4.43 5.42
C LEU A 138 10.37 -4.87 4.44
N ASN A 139 10.11 -5.94 3.69
CA ASN A 139 10.98 -6.44 2.64
C ASN A 139 10.18 -6.61 1.34
N ILE A 140 10.15 -5.56 0.54
CA ILE A 140 9.39 -5.54 -0.72
C ILE A 140 9.90 -6.58 -1.73
N GLU A 141 11.20 -6.81 -1.79
CA GLU A 141 11.80 -7.77 -2.72
C GLU A 141 11.35 -9.19 -2.39
N LYS A 142 11.31 -9.54 -1.11
CA LYS A 142 10.79 -10.81 -0.63
C LYS A 142 9.30 -10.96 -0.89
N ALA A 143 8.52 -9.89 -0.68
CA ALA A 143 7.09 -9.89 -1.00
C ALA A 143 6.85 -10.11 -2.50
N VAL A 144 7.57 -9.43 -3.39
CA VAL A 144 7.45 -9.61 -4.84
C VAL A 144 7.92 -11.01 -5.28
N ALA A 145 8.94 -11.57 -4.63
CA ALA A 145 9.37 -12.95 -4.88
C ALA A 145 8.30 -13.97 -4.48
N GLU A 146 7.62 -13.80 -3.35
CA GLU A 146 6.49 -14.63 -2.93
C GLU A 146 5.28 -14.50 -3.88
N MET A 147 4.98 -13.28 -4.34
CA MET A 147 3.96 -13.07 -5.39
C MET A 147 4.31 -13.85 -6.67
N ALA A 148 5.60 -13.84 -7.05
CA ALA A 148 6.06 -14.62 -8.19
C ALA A 148 5.95 -16.13 -7.95
N ARG A 149 6.30 -16.60 -6.75
CA ARG A 149 6.27 -18.04 -6.40
C ARG A 149 4.87 -18.60 -6.52
N VAL A 150 3.87 -17.92 -5.95
CA VAL A 150 2.49 -18.42 -5.90
C VAL A 150 1.73 -18.27 -7.22
N LEU A 151 2.20 -17.44 -8.14
CA LEU A 151 1.64 -17.29 -9.48
C LEU A 151 2.05 -18.46 -10.38
N LYS A 152 1.12 -18.93 -11.21
CA LYS A 152 1.41 -19.85 -12.32
C LYS A 152 2.28 -19.16 -13.37
N LYS A 153 3.01 -19.94 -14.17
CA LYS A 153 3.67 -19.44 -15.39
C LYS A 153 2.62 -18.80 -16.31
N GLY A 154 2.92 -17.65 -16.86
CA GLY A 154 1.95 -16.86 -17.62
C GLY A 154 0.92 -16.11 -16.78
N GLY A 155 0.92 -16.31 -15.46
CA GLY A 155 0.01 -15.64 -14.53
C GLY A 155 0.24 -14.13 -14.44
N VAL A 156 -0.80 -13.40 -14.07
CA VAL A 156 -0.84 -11.94 -14.05
C VAL A 156 -0.54 -11.41 -12.66
N LEU A 157 0.45 -10.52 -12.55
CA LEU A 157 0.66 -9.66 -11.39
C LEU A 157 0.10 -8.27 -11.69
N LEU A 158 -0.73 -7.72 -10.81
CA LEU A 158 -1.22 -6.36 -10.88
C LEU A 158 -1.02 -5.67 -9.54
N ILE A 159 -0.18 -4.62 -9.55
CA ILE A 159 0.12 -3.80 -8.38
C ILE A 159 -0.38 -2.39 -8.63
N GLU A 160 -1.04 -1.81 -7.63
CA GLU A 160 -1.30 -0.38 -7.53
C GLU A 160 -0.71 0.16 -6.24
N ASP A 161 0.12 1.21 -6.32
CA ASP A 161 0.68 1.83 -5.11
C ASP A 161 1.08 3.28 -5.32
N ASN A 162 1.35 3.97 -4.22
CA ASN A 162 1.98 5.28 -4.21
C ASN A 162 3.41 5.17 -4.75
N ILE A 163 3.83 6.13 -5.57
CA ILE A 163 5.21 6.21 -6.04
C ILE A 163 5.89 7.51 -5.66
N ALA A 164 7.20 7.42 -5.49
CA ALA A 164 8.07 8.58 -5.33
C ALA A 164 8.59 9.05 -6.69
N PRO A 165 8.79 10.37 -6.89
CA PRO A 165 9.47 10.88 -8.08
C PRO A 165 10.93 10.41 -8.15
N GLN A 166 11.50 10.32 -9.37
CA GLN A 166 12.89 9.89 -9.60
C GLN A 166 13.95 10.84 -8.98
N ALA A 167 13.62 12.10 -8.80
CA ALA A 167 14.56 13.07 -8.23
C ALA A 167 14.72 12.83 -6.73
N ALA A 168 15.93 12.49 -6.27
CA ALA A 168 16.24 12.08 -4.90
C ALA A 168 15.72 13.05 -3.82
N ARG A 169 15.68 14.37 -4.09
CA ARG A 169 15.14 15.35 -3.14
C ARG A 169 13.62 15.26 -3.02
N LEU A 170 12.91 14.96 -4.11
CA LEU A 170 11.45 14.78 -4.14
C LEU A 170 11.06 13.45 -3.51
N ASP A 171 11.82 12.38 -3.81
CA ASP A 171 11.69 11.07 -3.19
C ASP A 171 11.78 11.20 -1.66
N ARG A 172 12.86 11.81 -1.14
CA ARG A 172 13.00 12.03 0.31
C ARG A 172 11.85 12.86 0.89
N PHE A 173 11.40 13.88 0.19
CA PHE A 173 10.32 14.73 0.69
C PHE A 173 9.02 13.95 0.86
N ILE A 174 8.57 13.23 -0.17
CA ILE A 174 7.28 12.50 -0.11
C ILE A 174 7.36 11.33 0.90
N ASN A 175 8.45 10.59 0.93
CA ASN A 175 8.63 9.50 1.90
C ASN A 175 8.70 10.02 3.35
N THR A 176 9.26 11.23 3.58
CA THR A 176 9.23 11.88 4.89
C THR A 176 7.80 12.31 5.25
N LEU A 177 7.09 12.92 4.32
CA LEU A 177 5.70 13.35 4.50
C LEU A 177 4.79 12.17 4.86
N GLU A 178 4.87 11.07 4.10
CA GLU A 178 4.10 9.85 4.36
C GLU A 178 4.48 9.22 5.71
N LYS A 179 5.77 9.19 6.06
CA LYS A 179 6.23 8.68 7.35
C LYS A 179 5.76 9.51 8.54
N LEU A 180 5.67 10.84 8.40
CA LEU A 180 5.13 11.72 9.42
C LEU A 180 3.63 11.50 9.63
N ARG A 181 2.89 11.15 8.59
CA ARG A 181 1.47 10.83 8.66
C ARG A 181 1.21 9.41 9.16
N ASP A 182 2.06 8.47 8.75
CA ASP A 182 1.86 7.06 9.04
C ASP A 182 3.18 6.41 9.45
N ARG A 183 3.35 6.14 10.75
CA ARG A 183 4.56 5.51 11.27
C ARG A 183 4.84 4.12 10.73
N THR A 184 3.81 3.44 10.19
CA THR A 184 3.96 2.13 9.55
C THR A 184 4.42 2.22 8.10
N HIS A 185 4.46 3.43 7.50
CA HIS A 185 5.02 3.65 6.18
C HIS A 185 6.49 3.25 6.14
N VAL A 186 6.86 2.39 5.21
CA VAL A 186 8.23 1.95 4.96
C VAL A 186 8.84 2.78 3.84
N ARG A 187 8.30 2.68 2.62
CA ARG A 187 8.79 3.41 1.46
C ARG A 187 7.80 3.40 0.29
N SER A 188 7.57 4.56 -0.32
CA SER A 188 7.06 4.67 -1.70
C SER A 188 8.23 4.56 -2.67
N TYR A 189 8.22 3.56 -3.54
CA TYR A 189 9.28 3.31 -4.53
C TYR A 189 9.03 4.13 -5.79
N THR A 190 10.07 4.42 -6.54
CA THR A 190 9.94 5.06 -7.85
C THR A 190 9.40 4.08 -8.90
N ASN A 191 8.81 4.58 -9.99
CA ASN A 191 8.40 3.73 -11.12
C ASN A 191 9.55 2.86 -11.64
N ARG A 192 10.79 3.41 -11.66
CA ARG A 192 11.97 2.64 -12.09
C ARG A 192 12.27 1.48 -11.13
N GLU A 193 12.32 1.73 -9.83
CA GLU A 193 12.56 0.70 -8.82
C GLU A 193 11.49 -0.41 -8.90
N TRP A 194 10.22 -0.05 -9.04
CA TRP A 194 9.14 -1.02 -9.23
C TRP A 194 9.39 -1.94 -10.43
N ARG A 195 9.74 -1.36 -11.58
CA ARG A 195 9.99 -2.14 -12.80
C ARG A 195 11.23 -3.04 -12.67
N GLU A 196 12.27 -2.57 -11.98
CA GLU A 196 13.49 -3.34 -11.72
C GLU A 196 13.21 -4.51 -10.78
N MET A 197 12.55 -4.29 -9.64
CA MET A 197 12.18 -5.34 -8.68
C MET A 197 11.30 -6.43 -9.31
N VAL A 198 10.25 -6.03 -10.01
CA VAL A 198 9.32 -6.96 -10.66
C VAL A 198 10.04 -7.78 -11.74
N ARG A 199 10.93 -7.18 -12.53
CA ARG A 199 11.73 -7.93 -13.52
C ARG A 199 12.73 -8.89 -12.88
N ALA A 200 13.38 -8.48 -11.79
CA ALA A 200 14.31 -9.32 -11.04
C ALA A 200 13.61 -10.56 -10.47
N ALA A 201 12.34 -10.43 -10.06
CA ALA A 201 11.51 -11.55 -9.58
C ALA A 201 10.96 -12.46 -10.70
N GLY A 202 11.38 -12.27 -11.94
CA GLY A 202 11.01 -13.19 -13.05
C GLY A 202 9.81 -12.75 -13.86
N PHE A 203 9.36 -11.52 -13.75
CA PHE A 203 8.23 -11.01 -14.53
C PHE A 203 8.64 -10.28 -15.80
N ASN A 204 7.73 -10.23 -16.76
CA ASN A 204 7.74 -9.30 -17.89
C ASN A 204 6.72 -8.19 -17.62
N VAL A 205 7.18 -6.96 -17.41
CA VAL A 205 6.29 -5.81 -17.22
C VAL A 205 5.67 -5.45 -18.57
N THR A 206 4.35 -5.64 -18.68
CA THR A 206 3.61 -5.45 -19.93
C THR A 206 2.95 -4.09 -20.03
N ARG A 207 2.58 -3.50 -18.90
CA ARG A 207 1.97 -2.17 -18.84
C ARG A 207 2.26 -1.46 -17.53
N THR A 208 2.45 -0.14 -17.60
CA THR A 208 2.43 0.76 -16.45
C THR A 208 1.54 1.95 -16.79
N ARG A 209 0.81 2.42 -15.80
CA ARG A 209 0.03 3.66 -15.87
C ARG A 209 0.27 4.45 -14.61
N ASP A 210 0.91 5.61 -14.75
CA ASP A 210 1.08 6.54 -13.65
C ASP A 210 -0.09 7.55 -13.69
N TYR A 211 -0.57 7.93 -12.51
CA TYR A 211 -1.61 8.95 -12.39
C TYR A 211 -1.39 9.76 -11.12
N ARG A 212 -1.95 10.98 -11.11
CA ARG A 212 -1.85 11.91 -9.99
C ARG A 212 -3.14 11.93 -9.22
N LYS A 213 -3.05 11.98 -7.88
CA LYS A 213 -4.20 12.08 -6.99
C LYS A 213 -4.06 13.29 -6.10
N LYS A 214 -5.05 14.20 -6.17
CA LYS A 214 -5.17 15.33 -5.24
C LYS A 214 -5.80 14.85 -3.94
N HIS A 215 -5.21 15.23 -2.83
CA HIS A 215 -5.70 14.95 -1.48
C HIS A 215 -6.10 16.25 -0.79
N ASP A 216 -7.25 16.26 -0.15
CA ASP A 216 -7.53 17.17 0.94
C ASP A 216 -6.72 16.72 2.16
N ILE A 217 -5.97 17.63 2.78
CA ILE A 217 -5.05 17.30 3.88
C ILE A 217 -5.83 16.92 5.15
N ALA A 218 -6.95 17.56 5.43
CA ALA A 218 -7.75 17.23 6.60
C ALA A 218 -8.33 15.81 6.50
N ASP A 219 -8.88 15.45 5.34
CA ASP A 219 -9.38 14.09 5.07
C ASP A 219 -8.24 13.06 5.06
N TRP A 220 -7.08 13.42 4.52
CA TRP A 220 -5.92 12.53 4.43
C TRP A 220 -5.32 12.24 5.80
N ILE A 221 -5.24 13.25 6.69
CA ILE A 221 -4.80 13.13 8.08
C ILE A 221 -5.86 12.41 8.92
N GLY A 222 -7.15 12.72 8.71
CA GLY A 222 -8.27 12.13 9.47
C GLY A 222 -8.35 10.60 9.43
N ARG A 223 -7.66 9.99 8.47
CA ARG A 223 -7.50 8.53 8.37
C ARG A 223 -6.32 7.98 9.18
N SER A 224 -5.59 8.85 9.88
CA SER A 224 -4.40 8.50 10.67
C SER A 224 -4.63 8.87 12.13
N GLU A 225 -4.24 8.00 13.06
CA GLU A 225 -4.27 8.30 14.50
C GLU A 225 -3.00 9.06 14.89
N LEU A 226 -2.91 10.34 14.50
CA LEU A 226 -1.83 11.18 14.92
C LEU A 226 -2.11 11.76 16.30
N THR A 227 -1.15 11.67 17.19
CA THR A 227 -1.14 12.47 18.42
C THR A 227 -1.03 13.97 18.09
N ALA A 228 -1.35 14.83 19.04
CA ALA A 228 -1.20 16.27 18.85
C ALA A 228 0.24 16.69 18.46
N ASP A 229 1.23 16.01 19.01
CA ASP A 229 2.65 16.23 18.71
C ASP A 229 3.04 15.79 17.29
N GLU A 230 2.57 14.63 16.86
CA GLU A 230 2.77 14.13 15.49
C GLU A 230 2.08 15.04 14.46
N LEU A 231 0.84 15.47 14.75
CA LEU A 231 0.12 16.42 13.92
C LEU A 231 0.85 17.75 13.80
N ALA A 232 1.41 18.25 14.91
CA ALA A 232 2.21 19.48 14.91
C ALA A 232 3.46 19.32 14.05
N LYS A 233 4.19 18.22 14.16
CA LYS A 233 5.37 17.90 13.32
C LYS A 233 5.02 17.86 11.84
N LEU A 234 3.94 17.17 11.47
CA LEU A 234 3.45 17.10 10.09
C LEU A 234 3.08 18.49 9.56
N SER A 235 2.36 19.28 10.35
CA SER A 235 1.96 20.64 9.98
C SER A 235 3.16 21.57 9.77
N ILE A 236 4.14 21.53 10.68
CA ILE A 236 5.41 22.29 10.55
C ILE A 236 6.16 21.86 9.29
N PHE A 237 6.25 20.55 9.00
CA PHE A 237 6.92 20.04 7.81
C PHE A 237 6.26 20.57 6.52
N LEU A 238 4.93 20.56 6.45
CA LEU A 238 4.18 21.07 5.30
C LEU A 238 4.33 22.59 5.16
N LEU A 239 4.28 23.36 6.26
CA LEU A 239 4.47 24.81 6.23
C LEU A 239 5.88 25.19 5.78
N ALA A 240 6.89 24.44 6.22
CA ALA A 240 8.29 24.65 5.85
C ALA A 240 8.64 24.07 4.46
N ALA A 241 7.68 23.52 3.72
CA ALA A 241 7.94 22.90 2.43
C ALA A 241 8.62 23.91 1.47
N PRO A 242 9.79 23.58 0.90
CA PRO A 242 10.51 24.47 0.01
C PRO A 242 9.77 24.64 -1.32
N LYS A 243 10.05 25.73 -2.03
CA LYS A 243 9.36 26.08 -3.30
C LYS A 243 9.33 24.93 -4.29
N TRP A 244 10.44 24.18 -4.45
CA TRP A 244 10.51 23.04 -5.35
C TRP A 244 9.57 21.89 -4.96
N ALA A 245 9.35 21.65 -3.65
CA ALA A 245 8.40 20.64 -3.18
C ALA A 245 6.95 21.11 -3.38
N ARG A 246 6.65 22.38 -3.04
CA ARG A 246 5.33 22.96 -3.25
C ARG A 246 4.91 22.87 -4.71
N GLN A 247 5.82 23.15 -5.64
CA GLN A 247 5.56 23.05 -7.08
C GLN A 247 5.38 21.61 -7.56
N ALA A 248 6.25 20.68 -7.12
CA ALA A 248 6.18 19.28 -7.55
C ALA A 248 4.91 18.58 -7.06
N PHE A 249 4.55 18.78 -5.80
CA PHE A 249 3.41 18.15 -5.16
C PHE A 249 2.14 19.02 -5.15
N LEU A 250 2.14 20.15 -5.86
CA LEU A 250 1.01 21.10 -5.96
C LEU A 250 0.40 21.38 -4.58
N ILE A 251 1.26 21.70 -3.58
CA ILE A 251 0.80 22.00 -2.23
C ILE A 251 0.14 23.37 -2.22
N GLU A 252 -1.15 23.41 -1.91
CA GLU A 252 -1.94 24.64 -1.78
C GLU A 252 -2.10 25.02 -0.30
N TYR A 253 -2.16 26.31 -0.03
CA TYR A 253 -2.26 26.86 1.32
C TYR A 253 -3.47 27.79 1.43
N ALA A 254 -4.14 27.75 2.58
CA ALA A 254 -5.15 28.73 3.00
C ALA A 254 -4.96 29.02 4.49
N ASP A 255 -5.04 30.27 4.89
CA ASP A 255 -4.92 30.74 6.29
C ASP A 255 -3.70 30.13 7.02
N ASP A 256 -2.53 30.22 6.38
CA ASP A 256 -1.25 29.71 6.88
C ASP A 256 -1.27 28.17 7.17
N ARG A 257 -2.13 27.43 6.50
CA ARG A 257 -2.18 25.96 6.57
C ARG A 257 -2.11 25.36 5.17
N ALA A 258 -1.41 24.25 5.03
CA ALA A 258 -1.51 23.45 3.83
C ALA A 258 -2.89 22.77 3.79
N VAL A 259 -3.63 22.94 2.69
CA VAL A 259 -5.00 22.44 2.54
C VAL A 259 -5.10 21.27 1.56
N THR A 260 -4.27 21.26 0.52
CA THR A 260 -4.22 20.14 -0.43
C THR A 260 -2.78 19.84 -0.84
N PHE A 261 -2.57 18.61 -1.28
CA PHE A 261 -1.37 18.22 -2.01
C PHE A 261 -1.73 17.16 -3.05
N THR A 262 -0.80 16.90 -3.97
CA THR A 262 -0.98 15.89 -5.04
C THR A 262 0.19 14.93 -5.02
N ASP A 263 -0.08 13.64 -4.86
CA ASP A 263 0.89 12.56 -5.00
C ASP A 263 0.81 11.90 -6.39
N GLU A 264 1.69 10.92 -6.61
CA GLU A 264 1.70 10.08 -7.80
C GLU A 264 1.51 8.62 -7.39
N LYS A 265 0.80 7.89 -8.25
CA LYS A 265 0.54 6.46 -8.10
C LYS A 265 0.88 5.73 -9.39
N ILE A 266 1.19 4.45 -9.26
CA ILE A 266 1.40 3.54 -10.38
C ILE A 266 0.37 2.42 -10.34
N ILE A 267 -0.14 2.04 -11.52
CA ILE A 267 -0.72 0.72 -11.75
C ILE A 267 0.23 -0.01 -12.68
N LEU A 268 0.77 -1.13 -12.20
CA LEU A 268 1.74 -1.96 -12.91
C LEU A 268 1.15 -3.33 -13.17
N LYS A 269 1.10 -3.73 -14.44
CA LYS A 269 0.76 -5.09 -14.87
C LYS A 269 1.99 -5.80 -15.39
N ALA A 270 2.20 -7.02 -14.91
CA ALA A 270 3.29 -7.88 -15.35
C ALA A 270 2.83 -9.34 -15.49
N ILE A 271 3.53 -10.10 -16.31
CA ILE A 271 3.26 -11.52 -16.58
C ILE A 271 4.47 -12.33 -16.10
N LYS A 272 4.22 -13.38 -15.30
CA LYS A 272 5.27 -14.30 -14.85
C LYS A 272 5.84 -15.08 -16.05
N ARG A 273 7.17 -15.13 -16.14
CA ARG A 273 7.90 -15.88 -17.19
C ARG A 273 7.91 -17.39 -16.95
#